data_40b68d85e747c6c0732a2d5e16ab0ce4
#
_entry.id   40b68d85e747c6c0732a2d5e16ab0ce4
#
_cell.length_a   1.000
_cell.length_b   1.000
_cell.length_c   1.000
_cell.angle_alpha   90.00
_cell.angle_beta   90.00
_cell.angle_gamma   90.00
#
_symmetry.space_group_name_H-M   'P 1'
#
loop_
_entity.id
_entity.type
_entity.pdbx_description
1 polymer ?
#
loop_
_entity_poly.entity_id
_entity_poly.type
_entity_poly.pdbx_seq_one_letter_code
_entity_poly.pdbx_strand_id
1 'polypeptide(L)'
;MIATSPLTAADYEVVIGLEVHVQLKTNTKMFCGCKNEFGGATNSHVCPVCLGMPGVLPVPNEEAIVKTILTGEMLGCQIATRCKFDRKNYFYPDMPKNYQISQYDEPLCQSGAVVLDLLAYPKDVQKDSSTVEDKAIRLTRIHLEEDVAKSFHFEDGTSGIDFNRAGTPLMEIVSEADMATPEEAFAYLSALKQILVYGGVSDADMEKGQMRCDVNVSIRPRGQTEFGTKCELKNLNSISGVRRALKYEIARQIDVVTSGGKIEQQTRRWDDDKGETTLMRTKEKAHDYRYFPDPDIQPLRTDHGLYDRARAEMPELPRAKKDRLAAAYGVTAYQAGVLAADAALANYFEEAAKGKPANGAAVANFLLNDFLATATDEETLPKVAPEFFAELAELSSSGQINSKQAKEVFSKMFETGKSPALLVKELGLAQVSDVGQLEAFCDQAIAANPKSVADFKAGKQNAVNALKGQVMKLSKGTANPQLVGEILVRKLSA
;
A
#
# COMPACT_ATOMS: atom_id res chain seq x y z
N MET A 1 35.73 -32.01 -26.80
CA MET A 1 34.90 -31.58 -25.64
C MET A 1 35.05 -30.07 -25.55
N ILE A 2 34.04 -29.36 -25.92
CA ILE A 2 33.97 -27.89 -25.75
C ILE A 2 33.77 -27.69 -24.25
N ALA A 3 34.75 -27.12 -23.56
CA ALA A 3 34.64 -26.74 -22.18
C ALA A 3 33.56 -25.64 -22.10
N THR A 4 32.36 -26.00 -21.68
CA THR A 4 31.31 -25.02 -21.35
C THR A 4 31.82 -24.24 -20.14
N SER A 5 31.90 -22.91 -20.26
CA SER A 5 32.18 -22.04 -19.11
C SER A 5 31.23 -22.39 -17.97
N PRO A 6 31.71 -22.35 -16.71
CA PRO A 6 30.85 -22.63 -15.56
C PRO A 6 29.66 -21.64 -15.58
N LEU A 7 28.45 -22.14 -15.38
CA LEU A 7 27.22 -21.34 -15.32
C LEU A 7 27.32 -20.33 -14.17
N THR A 8 26.84 -19.12 -14.42
CA THR A 8 26.82 -18.00 -13.47
C THR A 8 25.38 -17.66 -13.09
N ALA A 9 25.17 -16.79 -12.11
CA ALA A 9 23.84 -16.31 -11.73
C ALA A 9 23.06 -15.70 -12.92
N ALA A 10 23.75 -15.08 -13.88
CA ALA A 10 23.16 -14.48 -15.07
C ALA A 10 22.56 -15.51 -16.06
N ASP A 11 22.95 -16.78 -15.92
CA ASP A 11 22.48 -17.86 -16.80
C ASP A 11 21.16 -18.47 -16.35
N TYR A 12 20.61 -18.01 -15.20
CA TYR A 12 19.36 -18.50 -14.65
C TYR A 12 18.26 -17.44 -14.67
N GLU A 13 17.03 -17.92 -14.81
CA GLU A 13 15.79 -17.17 -14.62
C GLU A 13 15.14 -17.61 -13.32
N VAL A 14 14.60 -16.63 -12.60
CA VAL A 14 13.84 -16.86 -11.36
C VAL A 14 12.37 -16.94 -11.68
N VAL A 15 11.66 -17.85 -11.05
CA VAL A 15 10.21 -18.05 -11.19
C VAL A 15 9.59 -18.06 -9.80
N ILE A 16 8.66 -17.12 -9.54
CA ILE A 16 8.03 -16.92 -8.24
C ILE A 16 6.51 -16.93 -8.42
N GLY A 17 5.83 -17.68 -7.56
CA GLY A 17 4.37 -17.65 -7.36
C GLY A 17 4.05 -17.50 -5.88
N LEU A 18 2.93 -16.86 -5.58
CA LEU A 18 2.49 -16.60 -4.22
C LEU A 18 1.12 -17.18 -3.95
N GLU A 19 0.94 -17.70 -2.74
CA GLU A 19 -0.34 -18.08 -2.15
C GLU A 19 -0.59 -17.12 -0.98
N VAL A 20 -1.59 -16.25 -1.11
CA VAL A 20 -1.88 -15.18 -0.13
C VAL A 20 -3.20 -15.48 0.56
N HIS A 21 -3.15 -15.66 1.88
CA HIS A 21 -4.31 -15.87 2.73
C HIS A 21 -4.71 -14.57 3.40
N VAL A 22 -5.98 -14.19 3.29
CA VAL A 22 -6.51 -12.92 3.78
C VAL A 22 -7.73 -13.17 4.66
N GLN A 23 -7.68 -12.75 5.91
CA GLN A 23 -8.84 -12.74 6.79
C GLN A 23 -9.80 -11.63 6.38
N LEU A 24 -11.07 -11.99 6.17
CA LEU A 24 -12.11 -11.06 5.74
C LEU A 24 -12.69 -10.29 6.92
N LYS A 25 -12.92 -9.01 6.70
CA LYS A 25 -13.50 -8.09 7.70
C LYS A 25 -15.02 -8.24 7.75
N THR A 26 -15.47 -9.26 8.46
CA THR A 26 -16.88 -9.57 8.71
C THR A 26 -17.19 -9.46 10.21
N ASN A 27 -18.46 -9.29 10.56
CA ASN A 27 -18.88 -9.24 11.97
C ASN A 27 -18.87 -10.62 12.63
N THR A 28 -19.10 -11.68 11.86
CA THR A 28 -19.20 -13.06 12.34
C THR A 28 -18.27 -13.98 11.57
N LYS A 29 -18.01 -15.15 12.15
CA LYS A 29 -17.19 -16.21 11.55
C LYS A 29 -17.81 -16.76 10.28
N MET A 30 -17.03 -17.57 9.54
CA MET A 30 -17.41 -18.09 8.20
C MET A 30 -18.66 -18.97 8.23
N PHE A 31 -18.83 -19.80 9.26
CA PHE A 31 -19.91 -20.80 9.31
C PHE A 31 -20.74 -20.74 10.59
N CYS A 32 -20.59 -19.70 11.42
CA CYS A 32 -21.37 -19.53 12.65
C CYS A 32 -21.52 -18.05 13.04
N GLY A 33 -22.37 -17.77 14.02
CA GLY A 33 -22.62 -16.42 14.54
C GLY A 33 -21.63 -15.90 15.57
N CYS A 34 -20.52 -16.60 15.85
CA CYS A 34 -19.50 -16.10 16.76
C CYS A 34 -18.85 -14.85 16.19
N LYS A 35 -18.50 -13.90 17.09
CA LYS A 35 -17.82 -12.65 16.73
C LYS A 35 -16.49 -12.94 16.03
N ASN A 36 -16.24 -12.25 14.92
CA ASN A 36 -14.97 -12.25 14.19
C ASN A 36 -14.19 -11.00 14.58
N GLU A 37 -13.38 -11.10 15.62
CA GLU A 37 -12.64 -9.98 16.17
C GLU A 37 -11.24 -10.41 16.57
N PHE A 38 -10.25 -9.57 16.29
CA PHE A 38 -8.87 -9.76 16.75
C PHE A 38 -8.73 -9.36 18.21
N GLY A 39 -8.07 -10.20 19.01
CA GLY A 39 -7.95 -9.99 20.45
C GLY A 39 -9.17 -10.55 21.20
N GLY A 40 -9.24 -10.33 22.48
CA GLY A 40 -10.24 -10.91 23.37
C GLY A 40 -9.64 -12.03 24.22
N ALA A 41 -10.38 -12.42 25.27
CA ALA A 41 -9.93 -13.50 26.15
C ALA A 41 -9.86 -14.82 25.38
N THR A 42 -8.84 -15.63 25.63
CA THR A 42 -8.65 -16.94 25.01
C THR A 42 -9.93 -17.78 25.09
N ASN A 43 -10.33 -18.35 23.95
CA ASN A 43 -11.52 -19.20 23.81
C ASN A 43 -12.85 -18.54 24.24
N SER A 44 -12.96 -17.20 24.14
CA SER A 44 -14.20 -16.48 24.44
C SER A 44 -15.15 -16.33 23.24
N HIS A 45 -14.63 -16.43 22.02
CA HIS A 45 -15.40 -16.31 20.76
C HIS A 45 -15.57 -17.68 20.09
N VAL A 46 -16.15 -18.63 20.83
CA VAL A 46 -16.34 -20.02 20.38
C VAL A 46 -17.76 -20.49 20.60
N CYS A 47 -18.23 -21.42 19.75
CA CYS A 47 -19.51 -22.09 19.90
C CYS A 47 -19.38 -23.54 19.42
N PRO A 48 -20.39 -24.39 19.64
CA PRO A 48 -20.35 -25.78 19.17
C PRO A 48 -20.02 -25.94 17.68
N VAL A 49 -20.46 -25.00 16.83
CA VAL A 49 -20.21 -25.07 15.37
C VAL A 49 -18.73 -24.91 15.06
N CYS A 50 -18.08 -23.80 15.48
CA CYS A 50 -16.67 -23.57 15.19
C CYS A 50 -15.73 -24.51 15.98
N LEU A 51 -16.21 -25.15 17.03
CA LEU A 51 -15.50 -26.23 17.75
C LEU A 51 -15.73 -27.62 17.15
N GLY A 52 -16.57 -27.74 16.12
CA GLY A 52 -16.82 -29.01 15.46
C GLY A 52 -17.49 -30.08 16.31
N MET A 53 -18.39 -29.69 17.22
CA MET A 53 -19.11 -30.62 18.08
C MET A 53 -20.04 -31.50 17.26
N PRO A 54 -20.31 -32.77 17.67
CA PRO A 54 -21.20 -33.66 16.94
C PRO A 54 -22.60 -33.07 16.76
N GLY A 55 -23.14 -33.19 15.53
CA GLY A 55 -24.50 -32.73 15.19
C GLY A 55 -24.65 -31.24 14.83
N VAL A 56 -23.57 -30.48 14.75
CA VAL A 56 -23.61 -29.09 14.29
C VAL A 56 -23.68 -28.99 12.79
N LEU A 57 -24.35 -27.96 12.28
CA LEU A 57 -24.47 -27.66 10.86
C LEU A 57 -23.86 -26.30 10.55
N PRO A 58 -22.88 -26.21 9.63
CA PRO A 58 -22.29 -24.94 9.21
C PRO A 58 -23.28 -24.14 8.34
N VAL A 59 -23.31 -22.81 8.52
CA VAL A 59 -24.10 -21.90 7.67
C VAL A 59 -23.15 -20.85 7.11
N PRO A 60 -22.96 -20.76 5.78
CA PRO A 60 -22.05 -19.82 5.16
C PRO A 60 -22.38 -18.35 5.46
N ASN A 61 -21.36 -17.56 5.75
CA ASN A 61 -21.49 -16.14 5.96
C ASN A 61 -21.59 -15.40 4.61
N GLU A 62 -22.76 -14.82 4.38
CA GLU A 62 -23.06 -14.10 3.12
C GLU A 62 -22.12 -12.92 2.89
N GLU A 63 -21.75 -12.17 3.94
CA GLU A 63 -20.84 -11.04 3.85
C GLU A 63 -19.44 -11.48 3.39
N ALA A 64 -18.95 -12.63 3.84
CA ALA A 64 -17.68 -13.18 3.38
C ALA A 64 -17.73 -13.53 1.87
N ILE A 65 -18.86 -14.05 1.40
CA ILE A 65 -19.08 -14.35 -0.01
C ILE A 65 -19.07 -13.05 -0.83
N VAL A 66 -19.82 -12.03 -0.41
CA VAL A 66 -19.90 -10.70 -1.07
C VAL A 66 -18.51 -10.06 -1.14
N LYS A 67 -17.73 -10.07 -0.06
CA LYS A 67 -16.37 -9.52 -0.04
C LYS A 67 -15.41 -10.27 -0.96
N THR A 68 -15.58 -11.57 -1.13
CA THR A 68 -14.77 -12.35 -2.07
C THR A 68 -15.17 -12.07 -3.52
N ILE A 69 -16.47 -11.93 -3.82
CA ILE A 69 -16.93 -11.49 -5.15
C ILE A 69 -16.40 -10.09 -5.45
N LEU A 70 -16.51 -9.16 -4.51
CA LEU A 70 -15.96 -7.80 -4.63
C LEU A 70 -14.45 -7.83 -4.94
N THR A 71 -13.69 -8.67 -4.23
CA THR A 71 -12.26 -8.84 -4.51
C THR A 71 -12.03 -9.35 -5.93
N GLY A 72 -12.80 -10.34 -6.36
CA GLY A 72 -12.73 -10.85 -7.73
C GLY A 72 -13.04 -9.78 -8.78
N GLU A 73 -14.07 -8.96 -8.57
CA GLU A 73 -14.40 -7.84 -9.46
C GLU A 73 -13.28 -6.79 -9.49
N MET A 74 -12.72 -6.41 -8.33
CA MET A 74 -11.60 -5.46 -8.25
C MET A 74 -10.35 -5.94 -8.98
N LEU A 75 -10.14 -7.26 -9.07
CA LEU A 75 -8.99 -7.89 -9.72
C LEU A 75 -9.29 -8.40 -11.13
N GLY A 76 -10.51 -8.16 -11.65
CA GLY A 76 -10.92 -8.57 -12.99
C GLY A 76 -11.07 -10.08 -13.16
N CYS A 77 -11.43 -10.79 -12.10
CA CYS A 77 -11.67 -12.22 -12.14
C CYS A 77 -13.00 -12.56 -12.82
N GLN A 78 -13.08 -13.78 -13.31
CA GLN A 78 -14.35 -14.40 -13.68
C GLN A 78 -15.03 -14.96 -12.43
N ILE A 79 -16.22 -14.43 -12.11
CA ILE A 79 -17.01 -14.88 -10.95
C ILE A 79 -17.85 -16.09 -11.38
N ALA A 80 -17.72 -17.20 -10.66
CA ALA A 80 -18.51 -18.40 -10.92
C ALA A 80 -19.98 -18.17 -10.58
N THR A 81 -20.88 -18.55 -11.49
CA THR A 81 -22.34 -18.51 -11.21
C THR A 81 -22.77 -19.59 -10.21
N ARG A 82 -21.95 -20.62 -10.05
CA ARG A 82 -22.10 -21.70 -9.10
C ARG A 82 -20.73 -22.12 -8.58
N CYS A 83 -20.61 -22.28 -7.28
CA CYS A 83 -19.44 -22.88 -6.63
C CYS A 83 -19.89 -23.79 -5.48
N LYS A 84 -18.98 -24.57 -4.91
CA LYS A 84 -19.25 -25.45 -3.78
C LYS A 84 -18.16 -25.37 -2.73
N PHE A 85 -18.50 -25.80 -1.53
CA PHE A 85 -17.52 -26.04 -0.49
C PHE A 85 -17.14 -27.51 -0.44
N ASP A 86 -15.87 -27.78 -0.17
CA ASP A 86 -15.28 -29.09 -0.02
C ASP A 86 -14.67 -29.23 1.37
N ARG A 87 -14.59 -30.46 1.87
CA ARG A 87 -13.83 -30.80 3.08
C ARG A 87 -12.40 -31.14 2.71
N LYS A 88 -11.45 -30.34 3.19
CA LYS A 88 -10.01 -30.60 3.13
C LYS A 88 -9.61 -31.29 4.43
N ASN A 89 -9.39 -32.61 4.38
CA ASN A 89 -9.08 -33.38 5.58
C ASN A 89 -7.68 -33.04 6.10
N TYR A 90 -7.63 -32.60 7.35
CA TYR A 90 -6.42 -32.11 7.96
C TYR A 90 -6.46 -32.36 9.48
N PHE A 91 -5.66 -33.34 9.92
CA PHE A 91 -5.62 -33.79 11.32
C PHE A 91 -4.53 -33.07 12.08
N TYR A 92 -4.89 -31.97 12.72
CA TYR A 92 -3.98 -31.19 13.55
C TYR A 92 -4.72 -30.57 14.74
N PRO A 93 -4.04 -30.34 15.88
CA PRO A 93 -4.72 -29.85 17.10
C PRO A 93 -5.45 -28.54 16.95
N ASP A 94 -5.04 -27.65 16.04
CA ASP A 94 -5.68 -26.35 15.77
C ASP A 94 -6.88 -26.43 14.82
N MET A 95 -7.18 -27.62 14.27
CA MET A 95 -8.36 -27.89 13.44
C MET A 95 -9.36 -28.76 14.19
N PRO A 96 -10.34 -28.17 14.90
CA PRO A 96 -11.20 -28.89 15.83
C PRO A 96 -12.12 -29.91 15.16
N LYS A 97 -12.46 -29.71 13.88
CA LYS A 97 -13.29 -30.63 13.07
C LYS A 97 -12.51 -31.76 12.41
N ASN A 98 -11.18 -31.72 12.45
CA ASN A 98 -10.27 -32.56 11.66
C ASN A 98 -10.39 -32.37 10.13
N TYR A 99 -11.11 -31.37 9.68
CA TYR A 99 -11.15 -30.90 8.30
C TYR A 99 -11.36 -29.38 8.27
N GLN A 100 -10.85 -28.76 7.23
CA GLN A 100 -11.11 -27.37 6.89
C GLN A 100 -12.18 -27.34 5.80
N ILE A 101 -13.17 -26.47 5.94
CA ILE A 101 -14.11 -26.20 4.85
C ILE A 101 -13.45 -25.17 3.94
N SER A 102 -13.29 -25.54 2.67
CA SER A 102 -12.58 -24.77 1.64
C SER A 102 -13.26 -24.95 0.29
N GLN A 103 -12.69 -24.46 -0.80
CA GLN A 103 -13.14 -24.71 -2.18
C GLN A 103 -11.96 -25.30 -2.97
N TYR A 104 -12.18 -26.36 -3.71
CA TYR A 104 -11.12 -27.07 -4.42
C TYR A 104 -11.22 -26.92 -5.95
N ASP A 105 -12.14 -27.63 -6.58
CA ASP A 105 -12.29 -27.71 -8.03
C ASP A 105 -13.31 -26.70 -8.60
N GLU A 106 -14.21 -26.16 -7.78
CA GLU A 106 -15.18 -25.13 -8.15
C GLU A 106 -14.97 -23.87 -7.29
N PRO A 107 -13.86 -23.11 -7.45
CA PRO A 107 -13.62 -21.89 -6.69
C PRO A 107 -14.58 -20.76 -7.09
N LEU A 108 -14.79 -19.81 -6.20
CA LEU A 108 -15.69 -18.68 -6.43
C LEU A 108 -15.19 -17.73 -7.53
N CYS A 109 -13.87 -17.49 -7.62
CA CYS A 109 -13.29 -16.61 -8.64
C CYS A 109 -12.13 -17.32 -9.34
N GLN A 110 -12.02 -17.09 -10.66
CA GLN A 110 -10.97 -17.64 -11.51
C GLN A 110 -10.33 -16.54 -12.34
N SER A 111 -9.07 -16.73 -12.69
CA SER A 111 -8.31 -15.75 -13.48
C SER A 111 -8.21 -14.37 -12.80
N GLY A 112 -8.03 -13.30 -13.57
CA GLY A 112 -7.79 -11.96 -13.06
C GLY A 112 -6.32 -11.64 -12.94
N ALA A 113 -5.99 -10.44 -12.44
CA ALA A 113 -4.61 -10.02 -12.27
C ALA A 113 -4.44 -8.89 -11.24
N VAL A 114 -3.26 -8.84 -10.62
CA VAL A 114 -2.78 -7.68 -9.87
C VAL A 114 -1.81 -6.91 -10.75
N VAL A 115 -2.10 -5.64 -11.02
CA VAL A 115 -1.23 -4.79 -11.83
C VAL A 115 -0.25 -4.08 -10.92
N LEU A 116 1.05 -4.27 -11.19
CA LEU A 116 2.15 -3.61 -10.50
C LEU A 116 2.45 -2.28 -11.20
N ASP A 117 2.33 -1.18 -10.47
CA ASP A 117 2.83 0.11 -10.92
C ASP A 117 4.08 0.51 -10.12
N LEU A 118 4.79 1.54 -10.55
CA LEU A 118 6.03 1.99 -9.93
C LEU A 118 5.91 2.20 -8.41
N LEU A 119 4.77 2.70 -7.93
CA LEU A 119 4.61 3.04 -6.50
C LEU A 119 4.38 1.82 -5.60
N ALA A 120 4.03 0.68 -6.18
CA ALA A 120 3.94 -0.58 -5.45
C ALA A 120 5.33 -1.15 -5.12
N TYR A 121 6.35 -0.78 -5.88
CA TYR A 121 7.72 -1.27 -5.69
C TYR A 121 8.40 -0.64 -4.45
N PRO A 122 9.48 -1.26 -3.92
CA PRO A 122 10.25 -0.68 -2.82
C PRO A 122 10.84 0.68 -3.18
N LYS A 123 11.01 1.56 -2.18
CA LYS A 123 11.51 2.94 -2.39
C LYS A 123 12.89 3.04 -3.09
N ASP A 124 13.74 2.04 -2.91
CA ASP A 124 15.04 1.98 -3.61
C ASP A 124 14.86 1.75 -5.12
N VAL A 125 13.88 0.94 -5.54
CA VAL A 125 13.53 0.73 -6.95
C VAL A 125 12.83 1.95 -7.55
N GLN A 126 11.94 2.61 -6.79
CA GLN A 126 11.23 3.80 -7.25
C GLN A 126 12.17 4.97 -7.64
N LYS A 127 13.37 5.02 -7.06
CA LYS A 127 14.37 6.07 -7.38
C LYS A 127 14.97 5.90 -8.77
N ASP A 128 15.02 4.67 -9.29
CA ASP A 128 15.48 4.34 -10.63
C ASP A 128 14.29 3.98 -11.54
N SER A 129 13.42 4.97 -11.75
CA SER A 129 12.13 4.80 -12.44
C SER A 129 12.26 4.43 -13.93
N SER A 130 13.47 4.50 -14.50
CA SER A 130 13.71 4.21 -15.93
C SER A 130 13.54 2.73 -16.29
N THR A 131 13.46 1.84 -15.29
CA THR A 131 13.49 0.38 -15.48
C THR A 131 12.18 -0.32 -15.13
N VAL A 132 11.16 0.40 -14.63
CA VAL A 132 9.92 -0.21 -14.16
C VAL A 132 8.77 0.11 -15.12
N GLU A 133 8.31 -0.92 -15.82
CA GLU A 133 7.08 -0.90 -16.61
C GLU A 133 5.94 -1.53 -15.81
N ASP A 134 4.70 -1.10 -16.09
CA ASP A 134 3.51 -1.73 -15.51
C ASP A 134 3.46 -3.20 -15.92
N LYS A 135 3.34 -4.08 -14.93
CA LYS A 135 3.30 -5.54 -15.13
C LYS A 135 2.07 -6.13 -14.47
N ALA A 136 1.31 -6.91 -15.22
CA ALA A 136 0.18 -7.66 -14.68
C ALA A 136 0.66 -9.05 -14.21
N ILE A 137 0.42 -9.37 -12.94
CA ILE A 137 0.61 -10.71 -12.38
C ILE A 137 -0.73 -11.41 -12.37
N ARG A 138 -0.87 -12.45 -13.18
CA ARG A 138 -2.10 -13.21 -13.33
C ARG A 138 -2.42 -13.98 -12.06
N LEU A 139 -3.71 -14.19 -11.85
CA LEU A 139 -4.23 -15.04 -10.78
C LEU A 139 -4.75 -16.35 -11.36
N THR A 140 -4.50 -17.43 -10.65
CA THR A 140 -5.09 -18.74 -10.95
C THR A 140 -6.53 -18.76 -10.44
N ARG A 141 -6.74 -18.39 -9.17
CA ARG A 141 -8.05 -18.40 -8.50
C ARG A 141 -8.05 -17.56 -7.23
N ILE A 142 -9.26 -17.25 -6.79
CA ILE A 142 -9.56 -16.81 -5.43
C ILE A 142 -10.67 -17.70 -4.88
N HIS A 143 -10.47 -18.24 -3.70
CA HIS A 143 -11.47 -19.12 -3.08
C HIS A 143 -11.64 -18.84 -1.58
N LEU A 144 -12.81 -19.23 -1.07
CA LEU A 144 -13.18 -19.08 0.33
C LEU A 144 -12.80 -20.31 1.13
N GLU A 145 -12.39 -20.08 2.36
CA GLU A 145 -12.15 -21.11 3.35
C GLU A 145 -12.32 -20.54 4.79
N GLU A 146 -12.09 -21.36 5.78
CA GLU A 146 -12.04 -20.91 7.18
C GLU A 146 -10.63 -21.00 7.73
N ASP A 147 -10.26 -20.08 8.63
CA ASP A 147 -8.96 -20.14 9.33
C ASP A 147 -8.99 -21.18 10.46
N VAL A 148 -7.82 -21.66 10.82
CA VAL A 148 -7.57 -22.57 11.94
C VAL A 148 -7.35 -21.82 13.24
N ALA A 149 -7.35 -22.52 14.38
CA ALA A 149 -7.04 -21.96 15.71
C ALA A 149 -5.58 -21.46 15.77
N LYS A 150 -5.27 -20.69 16.82
CA LYS A 150 -3.91 -20.22 17.09
C LYS A 150 -3.24 -21.16 18.10
N SER A 151 -2.13 -21.76 17.73
CA SER A 151 -1.30 -22.59 18.61
C SER A 151 -0.20 -21.77 19.25
N PHE A 152 0.04 -22.03 20.54
CA PHE A 152 1.13 -21.47 21.32
C PHE A 152 2.00 -22.61 21.83
N HIS A 153 3.31 -22.42 21.81
CA HIS A 153 4.27 -23.37 22.33
C HIS A 153 4.99 -22.73 23.52
N PHE A 154 4.91 -23.36 24.68
CA PHE A 154 5.49 -22.87 25.92
C PHE A 154 6.84 -23.51 26.19
N GLU A 155 7.68 -22.85 26.98
CA GLU A 155 9.03 -23.31 27.32
C GLU A 155 9.05 -24.64 28.09
N ASP A 156 7.97 -24.95 28.80
CA ASP A 156 7.79 -26.21 29.53
C ASP A 156 7.46 -27.42 28.65
N GLY A 157 7.42 -27.20 27.32
CA GLY A 157 7.09 -28.24 26.30
C GLY A 157 5.59 -28.47 26.13
N THR A 158 4.74 -27.72 26.82
CA THR A 158 3.30 -27.78 26.57
C THR A 158 2.87 -26.90 25.40
N SER A 159 1.68 -27.16 24.84
CA SER A 159 1.08 -26.32 23.80
C SER A 159 -0.33 -25.93 24.20
N GLY A 160 -0.63 -24.64 24.04
CA GLY A 160 -1.97 -24.10 24.20
C GLY A 160 -2.62 -23.81 22.86
N ILE A 161 -3.94 -23.89 22.80
CA ILE A 161 -4.71 -23.60 21.58
C ILE A 161 -5.81 -22.60 21.92
N ASP A 162 -5.82 -21.50 21.17
CA ASP A 162 -6.88 -20.49 21.20
C ASP A 162 -7.77 -20.64 19.96
N PHE A 163 -9.00 -21.10 20.16
CA PHE A 163 -9.98 -21.31 19.11
C PHE A 163 -10.74 -20.04 18.70
N ASN A 164 -10.40 -18.85 19.23
CA ASN A 164 -11.03 -17.60 18.82
C ASN A 164 -10.87 -17.36 17.32
N ARG A 165 -9.74 -17.76 16.73
CA ARG A 165 -9.48 -17.65 15.28
C ARG A 165 -10.13 -18.76 14.45
N ALA A 166 -10.39 -19.94 15.02
CA ALA A 166 -11.00 -21.05 14.29
C ALA A 166 -12.35 -20.66 13.71
N GLY A 167 -12.51 -20.85 12.39
CA GLY A 167 -13.70 -20.45 11.65
C GLY A 167 -13.75 -18.99 11.22
N THR A 168 -12.70 -18.18 11.43
CA THR A 168 -12.57 -16.84 10.83
C THR A 168 -12.65 -16.97 9.31
N PRO A 169 -13.46 -16.14 8.61
CA PRO A 169 -13.52 -16.17 7.15
C PRO A 169 -12.16 -15.86 6.55
N LEU A 170 -11.69 -16.76 5.71
CA LEU A 170 -10.39 -16.67 5.05
C LEU A 170 -10.58 -16.77 3.55
N MET A 171 -9.84 -15.95 2.82
CA MET A 171 -9.80 -15.98 1.36
C MET A 171 -8.37 -16.30 0.94
N GLU A 172 -8.19 -17.31 0.08
CA GLU A 172 -6.91 -17.65 -0.52
C GLU A 172 -6.85 -17.10 -1.94
N ILE A 173 -5.80 -16.32 -2.23
CA ILE A 173 -5.51 -15.74 -3.54
C ILE A 173 -4.24 -16.39 -4.07
N VAL A 174 -4.36 -17.14 -5.16
CA VAL A 174 -3.24 -17.86 -5.78
C VAL A 174 -2.81 -17.15 -7.05
N SER A 175 -1.56 -16.70 -7.10
CA SER A 175 -0.99 -16.13 -8.32
C SER A 175 -0.46 -17.20 -9.27
N GLU A 176 -0.40 -16.86 -10.56
CA GLU A 176 0.47 -17.55 -11.50
C GLU A 176 1.96 -17.26 -11.16
N ALA A 177 2.85 -18.07 -11.70
CA ALA A 177 4.30 -17.94 -11.49
C ALA A 177 4.91 -16.89 -12.44
N ASP A 178 4.32 -15.70 -12.48
CA ASP A 178 4.68 -14.62 -13.40
C ASP A 178 5.75 -13.67 -12.85
N MET A 179 6.06 -13.74 -11.55
CA MET A 179 7.07 -12.89 -10.94
C MET A 179 8.47 -13.46 -11.12
N ALA A 180 9.43 -12.59 -11.42
CA ALA A 180 10.80 -12.94 -11.72
C ALA A 180 11.82 -12.32 -10.73
N THR A 181 11.39 -11.41 -9.85
CA THR A 181 12.27 -10.73 -8.91
C THR A 181 11.64 -10.62 -7.51
N PRO A 182 12.46 -10.54 -6.45
CA PRO A 182 11.98 -10.25 -5.11
C PRO A 182 11.24 -8.91 -5.00
N GLU A 183 11.61 -7.94 -5.83
CA GLU A 183 10.99 -6.63 -5.92
C GLU A 183 9.58 -6.70 -6.49
N GLU A 184 9.34 -7.56 -7.49
CA GLU A 184 8.00 -7.81 -8.03
C GLU A 184 7.09 -8.51 -7.01
N ALA A 185 7.62 -9.45 -6.21
CA ALA A 185 6.88 -10.07 -5.12
C ALA A 185 6.48 -9.06 -4.03
N PHE A 186 7.40 -8.15 -3.69
CA PHE A 186 7.09 -7.02 -2.80
C PHE A 186 5.98 -6.14 -3.38
N ALA A 187 6.10 -5.76 -4.66
CA ALA A 187 5.13 -4.90 -5.33
C ALA A 187 3.74 -5.57 -5.43
N TYR A 188 3.71 -6.88 -5.72
CA TYR A 188 2.47 -7.66 -5.76
C TYR A 188 1.73 -7.61 -4.42
N LEU A 189 2.41 -7.90 -3.32
CA LEU A 189 1.81 -7.88 -1.99
C LEU A 189 1.37 -6.47 -1.57
N SER A 190 2.14 -5.45 -1.93
CA SER A 190 1.83 -4.04 -1.66
C SER A 190 0.59 -3.59 -2.42
N ALA A 191 0.51 -3.87 -3.73
CA ALA A 191 -0.65 -3.54 -4.56
C ALA A 191 -1.90 -4.31 -4.12
N LEU A 192 -1.76 -5.61 -3.85
CA LEU A 192 -2.86 -6.44 -3.37
C LEU A 192 -3.41 -5.93 -2.03
N LYS A 193 -2.52 -5.68 -1.05
CA LYS A 193 -2.91 -5.09 0.24
C LYS A 193 -3.69 -3.79 0.05
N GLN A 194 -3.20 -2.89 -0.79
CA GLN A 194 -3.86 -1.62 -1.05
C GLN A 194 -5.28 -1.82 -1.62
N ILE A 195 -5.45 -2.70 -2.60
CA ILE A 195 -6.76 -3.02 -3.20
C ILE A 195 -7.73 -3.57 -2.15
N LEU A 196 -7.27 -4.51 -1.30
CA LEU A 196 -8.10 -5.13 -0.25
C LEU A 196 -8.55 -4.12 0.82
N VAL A 197 -7.66 -3.20 1.21
CA VAL A 197 -7.96 -2.14 2.16
C VAL A 197 -8.95 -1.14 1.55
N TYR A 198 -8.75 -0.73 0.29
CA TYR A 198 -9.67 0.15 -0.44
C TYR A 198 -11.08 -0.43 -0.55
N GLY A 199 -11.20 -1.72 -0.82
CA GLY A 199 -12.47 -2.43 -0.88
C GLY A 199 -13.12 -2.66 0.48
N GLY A 200 -12.47 -2.29 1.59
CA GLY A 200 -12.96 -2.62 2.94
C GLY A 200 -13.09 -4.13 3.17
N VAL A 201 -12.33 -4.92 2.40
CA VAL A 201 -12.36 -6.38 2.44
C VAL A 201 -11.60 -6.90 3.65
N SER A 202 -10.44 -6.30 3.93
CA SER A 202 -9.54 -6.66 5.02
C SER A 202 -8.68 -5.46 5.41
N ASP A 203 -8.18 -5.42 6.64
CA ASP A 203 -7.11 -4.49 7.03
C ASP A 203 -5.73 -4.98 6.53
N ALA A 204 -5.65 -6.25 6.10
CA ALA A 204 -4.49 -6.90 5.51
C ALA A 204 -3.17 -6.66 6.28
N ASP A 205 -3.26 -6.71 7.62
CA ASP A 205 -2.13 -6.52 8.52
C ASP A 205 -1.40 -7.87 8.70
N MET A 206 -0.16 -7.96 8.19
CA MET A 206 0.64 -9.19 8.29
C MET A 206 1.12 -9.45 9.72
N GLU A 207 1.38 -8.42 10.52
CA GLU A 207 1.85 -8.56 11.90
C GLU A 207 0.75 -9.14 12.80
N LYS A 208 -0.51 -8.78 12.52
CA LYS A 208 -1.69 -9.38 13.18
C LYS A 208 -2.12 -10.71 12.57
N GLY A 209 -1.45 -11.16 11.50
CA GLY A 209 -1.78 -12.39 10.78
C GLY A 209 -3.07 -12.30 9.96
N GLN A 210 -3.58 -11.08 9.68
CA GLN A 210 -4.74 -10.87 8.82
C GLN A 210 -4.42 -11.08 7.35
N MET A 211 -3.16 -10.93 6.95
CA MET A 211 -2.63 -11.35 5.67
C MET A 211 -1.40 -12.22 5.91
N ARG A 212 -1.33 -13.36 5.26
CA ARG A 212 -0.21 -14.32 5.30
C ARG A 212 0.16 -14.68 3.88
N CYS A 213 1.42 -15.01 3.66
CA CYS A 213 1.91 -15.34 2.33
C CYS A 213 2.84 -16.55 2.42
N ASP A 214 2.58 -17.54 1.57
CA ASP A 214 3.50 -18.62 1.25
C ASP A 214 4.07 -18.35 -0.13
N VAL A 215 5.38 -18.50 -0.27
CA VAL A 215 6.10 -18.21 -1.52
C VAL A 215 6.63 -19.50 -2.13
N ASN A 216 6.30 -19.75 -3.38
CA ASN A 216 6.92 -20.79 -4.19
C ASN A 216 7.99 -20.15 -5.09
N VAL A 217 9.25 -20.55 -4.95
CA VAL A 217 10.37 -20.02 -5.74
C VAL A 217 11.20 -21.15 -6.35
N SER A 218 11.55 -20.99 -7.62
CA SER A 218 12.48 -21.87 -8.33
C SER A 218 13.38 -21.06 -9.26
N ILE A 219 14.48 -21.66 -9.69
CA ILE A 219 15.34 -21.14 -10.75
C ILE A 219 15.38 -22.14 -11.91
N ARG A 220 15.53 -21.64 -13.13
CA ARG A 220 15.74 -22.46 -14.33
C ARG A 220 16.82 -21.85 -15.22
N PRO A 221 17.54 -22.64 -16.03
CA PRO A 221 18.42 -22.09 -17.04
C PRO A 221 17.68 -21.15 -17.98
N ARG A 222 18.30 -20.04 -18.34
CA ARG A 222 17.71 -19.04 -19.25
C ARG A 222 17.32 -19.67 -20.59
N GLY A 223 16.07 -19.39 -20.98
CA GLY A 223 15.48 -19.94 -22.21
C GLY A 223 14.86 -21.34 -22.06
N GLN A 224 14.93 -21.95 -20.87
CA GLN A 224 14.19 -23.17 -20.58
C GLN A 224 12.72 -22.86 -20.33
N THR A 225 11.80 -23.61 -20.95
CA THR A 225 10.35 -23.44 -20.76
C THR A 225 9.81 -24.15 -19.53
N GLU A 226 10.40 -25.28 -19.17
CA GLU A 226 9.98 -26.07 -17.99
C GLU A 226 10.44 -25.39 -16.69
N PHE A 227 9.58 -25.43 -15.68
CA PHE A 227 9.93 -24.89 -14.36
C PHE A 227 11.00 -25.74 -13.69
N GLY A 228 11.85 -25.07 -12.92
CA GLY A 228 12.78 -25.74 -12.01
C GLY A 228 12.10 -26.33 -10.78
N THR A 229 12.87 -27.03 -9.96
CA THR A 229 12.39 -27.58 -8.69
C THR A 229 12.09 -26.45 -7.71
N LYS A 230 10.84 -26.37 -7.25
CA LYS A 230 10.39 -25.29 -6.35
C LYS A 230 10.73 -25.58 -4.89
N CYS A 231 11.08 -24.51 -4.18
CA CYS A 231 11.08 -24.46 -2.72
C CYS A 231 9.93 -23.58 -2.24
N GLU A 232 9.23 -24.02 -1.21
CA GLU A 232 8.17 -23.28 -0.54
C GLU A 232 8.76 -22.53 0.66
N LEU A 233 8.59 -21.22 0.73
CA LEU A 233 9.02 -20.40 1.87
C LEU A 233 7.84 -20.05 2.74
N LYS A 234 8.00 -20.26 4.06
CA LYS A 234 6.99 -20.00 5.09
C LYS A 234 7.53 -19.10 6.20
N ASN A 235 6.62 -18.69 7.11
CA ASN A 235 6.95 -17.80 8.22
C ASN A 235 7.38 -16.39 7.77
N LEU A 236 6.65 -15.84 6.82
CA LEU A 236 6.89 -14.53 6.23
C LEU A 236 5.92 -13.52 6.86
N ASN A 237 6.40 -12.73 7.82
CA ASN A 237 5.56 -11.90 8.68
C ASN A 237 5.47 -10.43 8.23
N SER A 238 6.13 -10.07 7.14
CA SER A 238 6.08 -8.73 6.55
C SER A 238 6.39 -8.77 5.06
N ILE A 239 5.89 -7.81 4.30
CA ILE A 239 6.18 -7.67 2.85
C ILE A 239 7.68 -7.50 2.61
N SER A 240 8.36 -6.73 3.47
CA SER A 240 9.82 -6.59 3.42
C SER A 240 10.55 -7.89 3.75
N GLY A 241 9.99 -8.70 4.67
CA GLY A 241 10.49 -10.04 5.00
C GLY A 241 10.41 -10.99 3.80
N VAL A 242 9.32 -10.95 3.04
CA VAL A 242 9.19 -11.72 1.78
C VAL A 242 10.31 -11.38 0.81
N ARG A 243 10.58 -10.08 0.60
CA ARG A 243 11.67 -9.63 -0.28
C ARG A 243 13.03 -10.14 0.18
N ARG A 244 13.33 -10.05 1.50
CA ARG A 244 14.59 -10.53 2.07
C ARG A 244 14.74 -12.04 1.93
N ALA A 245 13.70 -12.78 2.27
CA ALA A 245 13.69 -14.24 2.17
C ALA A 245 13.93 -14.73 0.73
N LEU A 246 13.26 -14.09 -0.25
CA LEU A 246 13.47 -14.39 -1.67
C LEU A 246 14.89 -14.09 -2.12
N LYS A 247 15.48 -12.96 -1.73
CA LYS A 247 16.89 -12.63 -2.07
C LYS A 247 17.84 -13.70 -1.57
N TYR A 248 17.68 -14.12 -0.33
CA TYR A 248 18.51 -15.18 0.25
C TYR A 248 18.30 -16.51 -0.46
N GLU A 249 17.05 -16.94 -0.64
CA GLU A 249 16.75 -18.26 -1.19
C GLU A 249 17.18 -18.40 -2.65
N ILE A 250 17.01 -17.35 -3.47
CA ILE A 250 17.48 -17.32 -4.85
C ILE A 250 18.99 -17.46 -4.90
N ALA A 251 19.72 -16.70 -4.08
CA ALA A 251 21.19 -16.83 -3.99
C ALA A 251 21.61 -18.25 -3.58
N ARG A 252 20.95 -18.81 -2.55
CA ARG A 252 21.18 -20.19 -2.11
C ARG A 252 20.96 -21.21 -3.24
N GLN A 253 19.87 -21.09 -3.99
CA GLN A 253 19.57 -22.02 -5.08
C GLN A 253 20.63 -21.92 -6.19
N ILE A 254 21.05 -20.71 -6.56
CA ILE A 254 22.11 -20.48 -7.54
C ILE A 254 23.42 -21.11 -7.07
N ASP A 255 23.82 -20.89 -5.81
CA ASP A 255 25.02 -21.45 -5.24
C ASP A 255 25.04 -23.00 -5.28
N VAL A 256 23.89 -23.61 -4.95
CA VAL A 256 23.77 -25.08 -5.01
C VAL A 256 23.98 -25.60 -6.42
N VAL A 257 23.33 -25.02 -7.43
CA VAL A 257 23.43 -25.55 -8.81
C VAL A 257 24.76 -25.22 -9.47
N THR A 258 25.35 -24.06 -9.19
CA THR A 258 26.68 -23.70 -9.73
C THR A 258 27.79 -24.49 -9.09
N SER A 259 27.60 -24.98 -7.86
CA SER A 259 28.50 -25.94 -7.18
C SER A 259 28.28 -27.38 -7.62
N GLY A 260 27.42 -27.66 -8.60
CA GLY A 260 27.15 -29.02 -9.12
C GLY A 260 26.11 -29.80 -8.29
N GLY A 261 25.45 -29.17 -7.31
CA GLY A 261 24.38 -29.77 -6.54
C GLY A 261 23.04 -29.74 -7.28
N LYS A 262 22.00 -30.30 -6.65
CA LYS A 262 20.64 -30.31 -7.15
C LYS A 262 19.69 -29.66 -6.13
N ILE A 263 18.73 -28.90 -6.60
CA ILE A 263 17.65 -28.39 -5.76
C ILE A 263 16.66 -29.53 -5.51
N GLU A 264 16.34 -29.74 -4.25
CA GLU A 264 15.30 -30.67 -3.81
C GLU A 264 14.02 -29.89 -3.49
N GLN A 265 12.86 -30.50 -3.70
CA GLN A 265 11.58 -29.90 -3.31
C GLN A 265 11.47 -29.88 -1.78
N GLN A 266 11.48 -28.68 -1.22
CA GLN A 266 11.54 -28.45 0.23
C GLN A 266 10.54 -27.38 0.65
N THR A 267 10.05 -27.49 1.91
CA THR A 267 9.47 -26.37 2.64
C THR A 267 10.53 -25.81 3.57
N ARG A 268 10.80 -24.52 3.47
CA ARG A 268 11.81 -23.80 4.23
C ARG A 268 11.16 -22.68 5.04
N ARG A 269 11.68 -22.44 6.25
CA ARG A 269 11.24 -21.37 7.14
C ARG A 269 12.20 -20.19 7.03
N TRP A 270 11.65 -18.99 6.87
CA TRP A 270 12.42 -17.76 7.02
C TRP A 270 12.69 -17.47 8.49
N ASP A 271 13.93 -17.22 8.84
CA ASP A 271 14.40 -16.71 10.13
C ASP A 271 14.86 -15.27 9.92
N ASP A 272 14.03 -14.31 10.35
CA ASP A 272 14.28 -12.89 10.08
C ASP A 272 15.45 -12.34 10.89
N ASP A 273 15.71 -12.91 12.10
CA ASP A 273 16.81 -12.50 12.97
C ASP A 273 18.16 -12.94 12.39
N LYS A 274 18.22 -14.15 11.81
CA LYS A 274 19.42 -14.66 11.18
C LYS A 274 19.59 -14.24 9.72
N GLY A 275 18.50 -13.81 9.09
CA GLY A 275 18.48 -13.45 7.66
C GLY A 275 18.70 -14.65 6.73
N GLU A 276 18.21 -15.85 7.09
CA GLU A 276 18.40 -17.08 6.33
C GLU A 276 17.13 -17.93 6.26
N THR A 277 17.06 -18.82 5.26
CA THR A 277 16.05 -19.88 5.21
C THR A 277 16.59 -21.18 5.80
N THR A 278 15.80 -21.82 6.66
CA THR A 278 16.13 -23.12 7.27
C THR A 278 15.17 -24.20 6.79
N LEU A 279 15.69 -25.45 6.63
CA LEU A 279 14.86 -26.57 6.22
C LEU A 279 13.84 -26.92 7.31
N MET A 280 12.54 -26.95 6.94
CA MET A 280 11.48 -27.48 7.80
C MET A 280 11.18 -28.95 7.50
N ARG A 281 10.99 -29.24 6.21
CA ARG A 281 10.70 -30.61 5.73
C ARG A 281 11.07 -30.76 4.26
N THR A 282 11.42 -31.98 3.87
CA THR A 282 11.48 -32.38 2.46
C THR A 282 10.12 -32.93 2.03
N LYS A 283 9.63 -32.55 0.84
CA LYS A 283 8.38 -33.07 0.29
C LYS A 283 8.67 -34.32 -0.55
N GLU A 284 8.64 -35.49 0.08
CA GLU A 284 8.71 -36.73 -0.66
C GLU A 284 7.39 -37.10 -1.37
N LYS A 285 6.25 -36.63 -0.85
CA LYS A 285 4.92 -36.82 -1.46
C LYS A 285 4.02 -35.61 -1.14
N ALA A 286 3.19 -35.21 -2.11
CA ALA A 286 2.10 -34.27 -1.87
C ALA A 286 1.14 -34.86 -0.83
N HIS A 287 0.69 -34.05 0.15
CA HIS A 287 -0.35 -34.46 1.07
C HIS A 287 -1.65 -34.70 0.29
N ASP A 288 -2.19 -35.90 0.34
CA ASP A 288 -3.53 -36.19 -0.13
C ASP A 288 -4.52 -35.76 0.94
N TYR A 289 -5.17 -34.60 0.72
CA TYR A 289 -6.19 -34.07 1.62
C TYR A 289 -7.55 -34.75 1.44
N ARG A 290 -7.71 -35.66 0.49
CA ARG A 290 -8.94 -36.39 0.23
C ARG A 290 -10.15 -35.49 0.18
N TYR A 291 -10.09 -34.49 -0.68
CA TYR A 291 -11.17 -33.53 -0.87
C TYR A 291 -12.47 -34.27 -1.30
N PHE A 292 -13.57 -33.84 -0.71
CA PHE A 292 -14.90 -34.21 -1.15
C PHE A 292 -15.89 -33.09 -0.82
N PRO A 293 -17.02 -32.96 -1.58
CA PRO A 293 -18.01 -31.93 -1.32
C PRO A 293 -18.55 -32.01 0.11
N ASP A 294 -18.64 -30.83 0.77
CA ASP A 294 -19.24 -30.78 2.11
C ASP A 294 -20.73 -31.16 2.02
N PRO A 295 -21.17 -32.20 2.74
CA PRO A 295 -22.55 -32.69 2.63
C PRO A 295 -23.58 -31.79 3.32
N ASP A 296 -23.13 -30.92 4.22
CA ASP A 296 -23.99 -30.05 5.04
C ASP A 296 -24.19 -28.67 4.41
N ILE A 297 -23.37 -28.30 3.40
CA ILE A 297 -23.44 -27.02 2.71
C ILE A 297 -23.90 -27.25 1.26
N GLN A 298 -25.02 -26.65 0.91
CA GLN A 298 -25.48 -26.70 -0.48
C GLN A 298 -24.58 -25.88 -1.40
N PRO A 299 -24.44 -26.26 -2.68
CA PRO A 299 -23.75 -25.44 -3.66
C PRO A 299 -24.28 -24.01 -3.68
N LEU A 300 -23.36 -23.07 -3.66
CA LEU A 300 -23.64 -21.64 -3.66
C LEU A 300 -23.96 -21.18 -5.08
N ARG A 301 -24.98 -20.33 -5.23
CA ARG A 301 -25.32 -19.62 -6.45
C ARG A 301 -25.13 -18.13 -6.23
N THR A 302 -24.36 -17.49 -7.10
CA THR A 302 -24.03 -16.06 -6.99
C THR A 302 -25.04 -15.14 -7.67
N ASP A 303 -25.99 -15.71 -8.43
CA ASP A 303 -27.03 -15.04 -9.21
C ASP A 303 -28.20 -14.50 -8.38
N HIS A 304 -28.21 -14.70 -7.06
CA HIS A 304 -29.29 -14.28 -6.14
C HIS A 304 -28.99 -12.96 -5.41
N GLY A 305 -28.55 -11.93 -6.13
CA GLY A 305 -28.32 -10.60 -5.57
C GLY A 305 -26.94 -10.41 -4.89
N LEU A 306 -26.16 -11.47 -4.68
CA LEU A 306 -24.81 -11.37 -4.10
C LEU A 306 -23.86 -10.58 -4.99
N TYR A 307 -23.94 -10.83 -6.28
CA TYR A 307 -23.15 -10.13 -7.29
C TYR A 307 -23.51 -8.64 -7.37
N ASP A 308 -24.82 -8.32 -7.36
CA ASP A 308 -25.29 -6.94 -7.38
C ASP A 308 -24.88 -6.18 -6.14
N ARG A 309 -24.91 -6.84 -4.96
CA ARG A 309 -24.39 -6.26 -3.71
C ARG A 309 -22.90 -5.96 -3.80
N ALA A 310 -22.10 -6.92 -4.24
CA ALA A 310 -20.67 -6.71 -4.38
C ALA A 310 -20.35 -5.55 -5.34
N ARG A 311 -21.08 -5.44 -6.45
CA ARG A 311 -20.91 -4.31 -7.39
C ARG A 311 -21.33 -2.97 -6.82
N ALA A 312 -22.37 -2.94 -6.00
CA ALA A 312 -22.79 -1.70 -5.33
C ALA A 312 -21.75 -1.18 -4.33
N GLU A 313 -20.93 -2.06 -3.78
CA GLU A 313 -19.84 -1.73 -2.86
C GLU A 313 -18.50 -1.46 -3.58
N MET A 314 -18.44 -1.55 -4.93
CA MET A 314 -17.21 -1.36 -5.69
C MET A 314 -16.64 0.04 -5.47
N PRO A 315 -15.42 0.17 -4.90
CA PRO A 315 -14.78 1.47 -4.73
C PRO A 315 -14.14 1.94 -6.04
N GLU A 316 -13.84 3.22 -6.12
CA GLU A 316 -12.86 3.68 -7.10
C GLU A 316 -11.49 3.10 -6.73
N LEU A 317 -10.90 2.28 -7.61
CA LEU A 317 -9.63 1.61 -7.33
C LEU A 317 -8.45 2.60 -7.25
N PRO A 318 -7.39 2.28 -6.48
CA PRO A 318 -6.25 3.16 -6.26
C PRO A 318 -5.63 3.70 -7.55
N ARG A 319 -5.48 2.85 -8.57
CA ARG A 319 -4.93 3.24 -9.87
C ARG A 319 -5.84 4.24 -10.61
N ALA A 320 -7.13 3.95 -10.70
CA ALA A 320 -8.09 4.87 -11.33
C ALA A 320 -8.15 6.20 -10.59
N LYS A 321 -8.15 6.16 -9.24
CA LYS A 321 -8.09 7.36 -8.40
C LYS A 321 -6.83 8.17 -8.65
N LYS A 322 -5.65 7.54 -8.71
CA LYS A 322 -4.38 8.19 -9.06
C LYS A 322 -4.48 8.94 -10.39
N ASP A 323 -4.94 8.26 -11.44
CA ASP A 323 -5.02 8.85 -12.78
C ASP A 323 -6.02 10.01 -12.81
N ARG A 324 -7.16 9.87 -12.13
CA ARG A 324 -8.17 10.93 -12.01
C ARG A 324 -7.65 12.13 -11.21
N LEU A 325 -6.97 11.91 -10.08
CA LEU A 325 -6.40 13.01 -9.28
C LEU A 325 -5.36 13.79 -10.09
N ALA A 326 -4.47 13.11 -10.82
CA ALA A 326 -3.49 13.77 -11.68
C ALA A 326 -4.18 14.65 -12.74
N ALA A 327 -5.20 14.12 -13.42
CA ALA A 327 -5.92 14.85 -14.46
C ALA A 327 -6.77 16.00 -13.92
N ALA A 328 -7.46 15.81 -12.78
CA ALA A 328 -8.41 16.78 -12.26
C ALA A 328 -7.76 17.94 -11.51
N TYR A 329 -6.64 17.71 -10.83
CA TYR A 329 -6.04 18.69 -9.91
C TYR A 329 -4.64 19.17 -10.33
N GLY A 330 -4.12 18.71 -11.47
CA GLY A 330 -2.80 19.13 -11.97
C GLY A 330 -1.64 18.71 -11.07
N VAL A 331 -1.83 17.70 -10.24
CA VAL A 331 -0.76 17.10 -9.42
C VAL A 331 0.08 16.16 -10.27
N THR A 332 1.36 15.98 -9.92
CA THR A 332 2.22 15.03 -10.63
C THR A 332 1.75 13.58 -10.40
N ALA A 333 2.10 12.68 -11.31
CA ALA A 333 1.79 11.25 -11.16
C ALA A 333 2.30 10.67 -9.84
N TYR A 334 3.47 11.13 -9.38
CA TYR A 334 4.02 10.76 -8.07
C TYR A 334 3.14 11.25 -6.92
N GLN A 335 2.76 12.54 -6.92
CA GLN A 335 1.90 13.12 -5.89
C GLN A 335 0.53 12.43 -5.86
N ALA A 336 -0.08 12.25 -7.03
CA ALA A 336 -1.35 11.54 -7.14
C ALA A 336 -1.28 10.11 -6.59
N GLY A 337 -0.19 9.41 -6.84
CA GLY A 337 0.01 8.07 -6.34
C GLY A 337 0.21 8.02 -4.82
N VAL A 338 0.98 8.95 -4.24
CA VAL A 338 1.13 9.02 -2.77
C VAL A 338 -0.20 9.37 -2.10
N LEU A 339 -0.99 10.30 -2.68
CA LEU A 339 -2.34 10.61 -2.19
C LEU A 339 -3.26 9.39 -2.30
N ALA A 340 -3.25 8.71 -3.45
CA ALA A 340 -4.08 7.53 -3.68
C ALA A 340 -3.57 6.27 -2.94
N ALA A 341 -2.43 6.33 -2.24
CA ALA A 341 -1.96 5.20 -1.43
C ALA A 341 -2.90 4.91 -0.24
N ASP A 342 -3.56 5.94 0.30
CA ASP A 342 -4.55 5.84 1.36
C ASP A 342 -5.87 6.50 0.93
N ALA A 343 -6.99 5.77 1.05
CA ALA A 343 -8.29 6.25 0.62
C ALA A 343 -8.77 7.47 1.43
N ALA A 344 -8.50 7.49 2.72
CA ALA A 344 -8.91 8.58 3.60
C ALA A 344 -8.10 9.85 3.32
N LEU A 345 -6.79 9.72 3.08
CA LEU A 345 -5.93 10.84 2.67
C LEU A 345 -6.35 11.41 1.31
N ALA A 346 -6.65 10.52 0.34
CA ALA A 346 -7.15 10.95 -0.96
C ALA A 346 -8.46 11.74 -0.84
N ASN A 347 -9.41 11.25 -0.05
CA ASN A 347 -10.69 11.92 0.18
C ASN A 347 -10.49 13.27 0.90
N TYR A 348 -9.59 13.33 1.89
CA TYR A 348 -9.22 14.58 2.55
C TYR A 348 -8.64 15.61 1.57
N PHE A 349 -7.74 15.16 0.69
CA PHE A 349 -7.17 16.00 -0.37
C PHE A 349 -8.26 16.52 -1.32
N GLU A 350 -9.17 15.66 -1.76
CA GLU A 350 -10.27 16.04 -2.67
C GLU A 350 -11.19 17.09 -2.02
N GLU A 351 -11.52 16.91 -0.75
CA GLU A 351 -12.33 17.92 -0.03
C GLU A 351 -11.56 19.23 0.13
N ALA A 352 -10.25 19.19 0.44
CA ALA A 352 -9.40 20.37 0.52
C ALA A 352 -9.23 21.10 -0.83
N ALA A 353 -9.25 20.37 -1.96
CA ALA A 353 -9.13 20.96 -3.29
C ALA A 353 -10.49 21.30 -3.94
N LYS A 354 -11.61 20.97 -3.28
CA LYS A 354 -12.97 21.14 -3.76
C LYS A 354 -13.27 22.61 -4.10
N GLY A 355 -13.85 22.83 -5.26
CA GLY A 355 -14.20 24.18 -5.73
C GLY A 355 -13.04 25.02 -6.27
N LYS A 356 -11.79 24.63 -6.05
CA LYS A 356 -10.59 25.29 -6.60
C LYS A 356 -9.54 24.28 -7.07
N PRO A 357 -9.81 23.49 -8.14
CA PRO A 357 -8.89 22.48 -8.64
C PRO A 357 -7.50 23.04 -9.01
N ALA A 358 -7.44 24.31 -9.44
CA ALA A 358 -6.20 25.00 -9.76
C ALA A 358 -5.22 25.11 -8.56
N ASN A 359 -5.71 25.01 -7.33
CA ASN A 359 -4.90 25.01 -6.11
C ASN A 359 -4.46 23.59 -5.69
N GLY A 360 -4.89 22.55 -6.42
CA GLY A 360 -4.62 21.15 -6.07
C GLY A 360 -3.15 20.85 -5.85
N ALA A 361 -2.27 21.34 -6.73
CA ALA A 361 -0.83 21.16 -6.57
C ALA A 361 -0.28 21.79 -5.28
N ALA A 362 -0.79 22.95 -4.87
CA ALA A 362 -0.38 23.61 -3.62
C ALA A 362 -0.90 22.87 -2.39
N VAL A 363 -2.16 22.41 -2.41
CA VAL A 363 -2.75 21.56 -1.35
C VAL A 363 -1.96 20.26 -1.22
N ALA A 364 -1.65 19.59 -2.34
CA ALA A 364 -0.85 18.35 -2.34
C ALA A 364 0.54 18.60 -1.73
N ASN A 365 1.21 19.71 -2.05
CA ASN A 365 2.51 20.04 -1.47
C ASN A 365 2.45 20.18 0.05
N PHE A 366 1.44 20.88 0.60
CA PHE A 366 1.29 21.00 2.05
C PHE A 366 1.00 19.65 2.72
N LEU A 367 0.17 18.81 2.09
CA LEU A 367 -0.13 17.48 2.61
C LEU A 367 1.10 16.55 2.57
N LEU A 368 1.81 16.49 1.44
CA LEU A 368 2.88 15.52 1.25
C LEU A 368 4.21 15.96 1.86
N ASN A 369 4.57 17.24 1.74
CA ASN A 369 5.90 17.72 2.13
C ASN A 369 5.93 18.35 3.53
N ASP A 370 4.79 18.84 4.02
CA ASP A 370 4.73 19.49 5.32
C ASP A 370 4.00 18.64 6.36
N PHE A 371 2.82 18.06 6.04
CA PHE A 371 2.11 17.18 6.99
C PHE A 371 2.76 15.79 7.08
N LEU A 372 2.81 14.99 5.98
CA LEU A 372 3.32 13.62 6.02
C LEU A 372 4.81 13.53 6.39
N ALA A 373 5.59 14.61 6.17
CA ALA A 373 6.98 14.65 6.60
C ALA A 373 7.15 14.76 8.12
N THR A 374 6.12 15.19 8.85
CA THR A 374 6.14 15.41 10.31
C THR A 374 5.18 14.52 11.07
N ALA A 375 4.24 13.87 10.36
CA ALA A 375 3.26 12.96 10.95
C ALA A 375 3.94 11.70 11.49
N THR A 376 3.42 11.20 12.61
CA THR A 376 3.80 9.89 13.15
C THR A 376 3.05 8.76 12.43
N ASP A 377 3.49 7.53 12.59
CA ASP A 377 2.85 6.36 11.97
C ASP A 377 1.36 6.18 12.40
N GLU A 378 0.96 6.77 13.52
CA GLU A 378 -0.42 6.77 14.01
C GLU A 378 -1.27 7.92 13.42
N GLU A 379 -0.63 8.95 12.85
CA GLU A 379 -1.29 10.14 12.32
C GLU A 379 -1.45 10.04 10.80
N THR A 380 -2.45 9.31 10.35
CA THR A 380 -2.71 9.11 8.90
C THR A 380 -3.41 10.29 8.24
N LEU A 381 -4.10 11.15 9.03
CA LEU A 381 -4.85 12.31 8.55
C LEU A 381 -4.55 13.56 9.37
N PRO A 382 -4.58 14.77 8.74
CA PRO A 382 -4.50 16.03 9.48
C PRO A 382 -5.65 16.18 10.47
N LYS A 383 -5.36 16.69 11.66
CA LYS A 383 -6.37 16.99 12.71
C LYS A 383 -7.12 18.31 12.50
N VAL A 384 -6.84 19.00 11.42
CA VAL A 384 -7.47 20.28 11.04
C VAL A 384 -8.42 20.06 9.87
N ALA A 385 -9.38 20.97 9.70
CA ALA A 385 -10.37 20.87 8.64
C ALA A 385 -9.71 20.98 7.24
N PRO A 386 -10.19 20.22 6.23
CA PRO A 386 -9.64 20.27 4.86
C PRO A 386 -9.67 21.69 4.26
N GLU A 387 -10.67 22.49 4.60
CA GLU A 387 -10.83 23.88 4.14
C GLU A 387 -9.65 24.76 4.53
N PHE A 388 -8.95 24.45 5.61
CA PHE A 388 -7.77 25.21 6.04
C PHE A 388 -6.60 25.00 5.08
N PHE A 389 -6.46 23.81 4.50
CA PHE A 389 -5.48 23.57 3.44
C PHE A 389 -5.82 24.35 2.17
N ALA A 390 -7.13 24.39 1.81
CA ALA A 390 -7.60 25.19 0.68
C ALA A 390 -7.28 26.66 0.86
N GLU A 391 -7.60 27.22 2.04
CA GLU A 391 -7.37 28.61 2.39
C GLU A 391 -5.87 28.95 2.40
N LEU A 392 -5.04 28.09 3.00
CA LEU A 392 -3.58 28.25 3.02
C LEU A 392 -2.98 28.22 1.61
N ALA A 393 -3.44 27.30 0.78
CA ALA A 393 -3.02 27.19 -0.62
C ALA A 393 -3.41 28.45 -1.41
N GLU A 394 -4.60 29.01 -1.18
CA GLU A 394 -5.05 30.25 -1.80
C GLU A 394 -4.25 31.46 -1.37
N LEU A 395 -4.01 31.62 -0.07
CA LEU A 395 -3.18 32.71 0.47
C LEU A 395 -1.75 32.67 -0.10
N SER A 396 -1.20 31.48 -0.28
CA SER A 396 0.12 31.28 -0.86
C SER A 396 0.13 31.51 -2.38
N SER A 397 -0.84 30.96 -3.13
CA SER A 397 -0.89 31.09 -4.59
C SER A 397 -1.26 32.50 -5.08
N SER A 398 -2.08 33.23 -4.32
CA SER A 398 -2.41 34.63 -4.60
C SER A 398 -1.29 35.59 -4.23
N GLY A 399 -0.22 35.12 -3.60
CA GLY A 399 0.90 35.95 -3.15
C GLY A 399 0.57 36.83 -1.95
N GLN A 400 -0.48 36.55 -1.20
CA GLN A 400 -0.78 37.23 0.06
C GLN A 400 0.22 36.89 1.17
N ILE A 401 0.79 35.69 1.10
CA ILE A 401 1.86 35.22 1.95
C ILE A 401 2.93 34.53 1.09
N ASN A 402 4.19 34.63 1.48
CA ASN A 402 5.29 33.91 0.82
C ASN A 402 5.44 32.49 1.39
N SER A 403 6.27 31.65 0.74
CA SER A 403 6.47 30.25 1.14
C SER A 403 6.97 30.06 2.59
N LYS A 404 7.78 31.01 3.11
CA LYS A 404 8.24 30.96 4.51
C LYS A 404 7.11 31.26 5.48
N GLN A 405 6.29 32.25 5.17
CA GLN A 405 5.11 32.61 5.95
C GLN A 405 4.05 31.53 5.90
N ALA A 406 3.87 30.89 4.73
CA ALA A 406 2.95 29.76 4.59
C ALA A 406 3.33 28.59 5.52
N LYS A 407 4.62 28.27 5.65
CA LYS A 407 5.08 27.24 6.60
C LYS A 407 4.89 27.65 8.07
N GLU A 408 5.05 28.92 8.40
CA GLU A 408 4.78 29.44 9.75
C GLU A 408 3.28 29.33 10.07
N VAL A 409 2.42 29.74 9.15
CA VAL A 409 0.95 29.62 9.27
C VAL A 409 0.55 28.14 9.38
N PHE A 410 1.14 27.26 8.56
CA PHE A 410 0.89 25.82 8.61
C PHE A 410 1.18 25.26 10.01
N SER A 411 2.35 25.51 10.58
CA SER A 411 2.70 25.06 11.93
C SER A 411 1.71 25.57 12.98
N LYS A 412 1.40 26.87 12.95
CA LYS A 412 0.46 27.51 13.89
C LYS A 412 -0.97 27.01 13.74
N MET A 413 -1.39 26.63 12.54
CA MET A 413 -2.69 26.02 12.26
C MET A 413 -2.87 24.70 13.03
N PHE A 414 -1.83 23.84 13.04
CA PHE A 414 -1.86 22.59 13.81
C PHE A 414 -1.76 22.80 15.32
N GLU A 415 -0.99 23.79 15.77
CA GLU A 415 -0.83 24.10 17.19
C GLU A 415 -2.11 24.69 17.80
N THR A 416 -2.82 25.52 17.05
CA THR A 416 -3.92 26.35 17.60
C THR A 416 -5.31 25.96 17.14
N GLY A 417 -5.42 25.16 16.04
CA GLY A 417 -6.71 24.86 15.40
C GLY A 417 -7.39 26.06 14.72
N LYS A 418 -6.69 27.19 14.55
CA LYS A 418 -7.23 28.40 13.93
C LYS A 418 -7.10 28.36 12.40
N SER A 419 -7.99 29.09 11.70
CA SER A 419 -7.93 29.21 10.25
C SER A 419 -6.69 29.99 9.78
N PRO A 420 -6.14 29.69 8.59
CA PRO A 420 -5.01 30.39 8.01
C PRO A 420 -5.20 31.91 7.91
N ALA A 421 -6.36 32.38 7.45
CA ALA A 421 -6.62 33.82 7.32
C ALA A 421 -6.59 34.54 8.68
N LEU A 422 -7.13 33.91 9.73
CA LEU A 422 -7.05 34.46 11.09
C LEU A 422 -5.62 34.53 11.57
N LEU A 423 -4.82 33.46 11.34
CA LEU A 423 -3.40 33.44 11.73
C LEU A 423 -2.56 34.46 10.97
N VAL A 424 -2.78 34.63 9.66
CA VAL A 424 -2.11 35.67 8.87
C VAL A 424 -2.37 37.07 9.44
N LYS A 425 -3.62 37.32 9.87
CA LYS A 425 -4.00 38.60 10.50
C LYS A 425 -3.37 38.77 11.89
N GLU A 426 -3.46 37.74 12.75
CA GLU A 426 -2.90 37.78 14.12
C GLU A 426 -1.39 37.94 14.13
N LEU A 427 -0.68 37.30 13.21
CA LEU A 427 0.77 37.31 13.09
C LEU A 427 1.29 38.50 12.26
N GLY A 428 0.39 39.31 11.65
CA GLY A 428 0.78 40.44 10.82
C GLY A 428 1.59 40.05 9.57
N LEU A 429 1.29 38.86 8.98
CA LEU A 429 2.03 38.28 7.87
C LEU A 429 1.51 38.68 6.48
N ALA A 430 0.40 39.44 6.40
CA ALA A 430 -0.14 39.90 5.13
C ALA A 430 0.90 40.68 4.34
N GLN A 431 1.11 40.25 3.07
CA GLN A 431 2.05 40.96 2.21
C GLN A 431 1.55 42.40 1.90
N VAL A 432 2.45 43.34 1.98
CA VAL A 432 2.23 44.72 1.50
C VAL A 432 2.28 44.67 -0.02
N SER A 433 1.13 44.79 -0.66
CA SER A 433 0.97 44.89 -2.12
C SER A 433 0.58 46.29 -2.57
N ASP A 434 0.44 47.24 -1.62
CA ASP A 434 0.22 48.65 -1.93
C ASP A 434 1.42 49.24 -2.65
N VAL A 435 1.22 49.64 -3.91
CA VAL A 435 2.26 50.10 -4.80
C VAL A 435 2.95 51.34 -4.21
N GLY A 436 2.22 52.22 -3.55
CA GLY A 436 2.79 53.43 -2.96
C GLY A 436 3.75 53.14 -1.79
N GLN A 437 3.38 52.18 -0.92
CA GLN A 437 4.25 51.70 0.17
C GLN A 437 5.46 50.95 -0.36
N LEU A 438 5.30 50.11 -1.37
CA LEU A 438 6.39 49.40 -2.02
C LEU A 438 7.37 50.35 -2.71
N GLU A 439 6.84 51.40 -3.38
CA GLU A 439 7.68 52.45 -3.99
C GLU A 439 8.52 53.21 -2.94
N ALA A 440 7.93 53.52 -1.78
CA ALA A 440 8.67 54.18 -0.69
C ALA A 440 9.80 53.26 -0.14
N PHE A 441 9.56 51.96 0.03
CA PHE A 441 10.61 51.01 0.42
C PHE A 441 11.70 50.88 -0.66
N CYS A 442 11.32 50.86 -1.93
CA CYS A 442 12.27 50.84 -3.05
C CYS A 442 13.14 52.10 -3.09
N ASP A 443 12.54 53.26 -2.91
CA ASP A 443 13.29 54.54 -2.85
C ASP A 443 14.30 54.56 -1.71
N GLN A 444 13.90 54.12 -0.50
CA GLN A 444 14.81 53.97 0.62
C GLN A 444 15.95 52.97 0.33
N ALA A 445 15.66 51.85 -0.29
CA ALA A 445 16.66 50.83 -0.65
C ALA A 445 17.65 51.38 -1.70
N ILE A 446 17.17 52.11 -2.71
CA ILE A 446 17.97 52.77 -3.74
C ILE A 446 18.89 53.81 -3.11
N ALA A 447 18.35 54.70 -2.27
CA ALA A 447 19.12 55.75 -1.60
C ALA A 447 20.20 55.17 -0.68
N ALA A 448 19.93 54.10 0.04
CA ALA A 448 20.86 53.46 0.96
C ALA A 448 21.95 52.61 0.28
N ASN A 449 21.83 52.29 -1.02
CA ASN A 449 22.74 51.36 -1.72
C ASN A 449 23.27 51.94 -3.05
N PRO A 450 24.00 53.07 -3.07
CA PRO A 450 24.46 53.71 -4.30
C PRO A 450 25.39 52.83 -5.13
N LYS A 451 26.12 51.90 -4.51
CA LYS A 451 26.98 50.95 -5.22
C LYS A 451 26.16 49.95 -6.05
N SER A 452 25.09 49.38 -5.51
CA SER A 452 24.22 48.48 -6.26
C SER A 452 23.50 49.18 -7.40
N VAL A 453 23.15 50.45 -7.23
CA VAL A 453 22.58 51.30 -8.28
C VAL A 453 23.57 51.50 -9.41
N ALA A 454 24.85 51.87 -9.09
CA ALA A 454 25.89 52.01 -10.07
C ALA A 454 26.20 50.73 -10.84
N ASP A 455 26.24 49.58 -10.13
CA ASP A 455 26.44 48.27 -10.74
C ASP A 455 25.31 47.90 -11.71
N PHE A 456 24.05 48.23 -11.37
CA PHE A 456 22.92 48.01 -12.29
C PHE A 456 23.01 48.89 -13.53
N LYS A 457 23.32 50.21 -13.37
CA LYS A 457 23.52 51.14 -14.48
C LYS A 457 24.73 50.78 -15.35
N ALA A 458 25.70 50.04 -14.81
CA ALA A 458 26.84 49.47 -15.54
C ALA A 458 26.49 48.15 -16.25
N GLY A 459 25.21 47.73 -16.27
CA GLY A 459 24.73 46.53 -16.98
C GLY A 459 24.69 45.21 -16.15
N LYS A 460 25.06 45.27 -14.86
CA LYS A 460 25.00 44.10 -13.97
C LYS A 460 23.58 43.88 -13.44
N GLN A 461 22.74 43.23 -14.20
CA GLN A 461 21.31 43.00 -13.84
C GLN A 461 21.14 42.34 -12.46
N ASN A 462 22.07 41.47 -12.05
CA ASN A 462 22.01 40.82 -10.74
C ASN A 462 22.10 41.78 -9.53
N ALA A 463 22.54 43.05 -9.73
CA ALA A 463 22.56 44.06 -8.70
C ALA A 463 21.15 44.39 -8.13
N VAL A 464 20.09 44.18 -8.91
CA VAL A 464 18.68 44.30 -8.45
C VAL A 464 18.38 43.35 -7.29
N ASN A 465 18.99 42.15 -7.25
CA ASN A 465 18.76 41.21 -6.16
C ASN A 465 19.27 41.73 -4.80
N ALA A 466 20.35 42.47 -4.77
CA ALA A 466 20.85 43.13 -3.55
C ALA A 466 19.86 44.19 -3.04
N LEU A 467 19.28 44.97 -3.95
CA LEU A 467 18.26 45.97 -3.62
C LEU A 467 16.94 45.32 -3.18
N LYS A 468 16.51 44.23 -3.85
CA LYS A 468 15.38 43.42 -3.38
C LYS A 468 15.58 42.91 -1.94
N GLY A 469 16.79 42.41 -1.61
CA GLY A 469 17.13 41.98 -0.26
C GLY A 469 16.97 43.10 0.78
N GLN A 470 17.35 44.33 0.42
CA GLN A 470 17.19 45.49 1.30
C GLN A 470 15.71 45.88 1.48
N VAL A 471 14.92 45.89 0.41
CA VAL A 471 13.46 46.13 0.50
C VAL A 471 12.80 45.09 1.38
N MET A 472 13.15 43.80 1.22
CA MET A 472 12.66 42.73 2.07
C MET A 472 13.04 42.94 3.55
N LYS A 473 14.24 43.46 3.83
CA LYS A 473 14.65 43.78 5.20
C LYS A 473 13.89 44.98 5.77
N LEU A 474 13.68 46.02 4.99
CA LEU A 474 12.91 47.22 5.40
C LEU A 474 11.44 46.90 5.66
N SER A 475 10.84 46.06 4.81
CA SER A 475 9.46 45.60 4.95
C SER A 475 9.30 44.46 5.97
N LYS A 476 10.33 44.04 6.69
CA LYS A 476 10.32 42.86 7.60
C LYS A 476 9.81 41.56 6.92
N GLY A 477 10.10 41.44 5.64
CA GLY A 477 9.68 40.24 4.85
C GLY A 477 8.24 40.30 4.32
N THR A 478 7.50 41.40 4.51
CA THR A 478 6.10 41.52 4.07
C THR A 478 5.92 42.09 2.66
N ALA A 479 6.95 42.66 2.02
CA ALA A 479 6.87 43.15 0.64
C ALA A 479 6.75 42.00 -0.37
N ASN A 480 5.91 42.19 -1.41
CA ASN A 480 5.83 41.23 -2.51
C ASN A 480 7.11 41.28 -3.37
N PRO A 481 7.93 40.20 -3.40
CA PRO A 481 9.23 40.22 -4.07
C PRO A 481 9.17 40.43 -5.59
N GLN A 482 8.07 40.02 -6.22
CA GLN A 482 7.88 40.19 -7.65
C GLN A 482 7.59 41.64 -7.98
N LEU A 483 6.60 42.24 -7.32
CA LEU A 483 6.28 43.69 -7.47
C LEU A 483 7.47 44.59 -7.12
N VAL A 484 8.19 44.28 -6.05
CA VAL A 484 9.43 44.99 -5.69
C VAL A 484 10.44 44.92 -6.83
N GLY A 485 10.59 43.76 -7.47
CA GLY A 485 11.49 43.61 -8.62
C GLY A 485 11.10 44.49 -9.80
N GLU A 486 9.82 44.50 -10.14
CA GLU A 486 9.27 45.32 -11.25
C GLU A 486 9.46 46.84 -10.95
N ILE A 487 9.14 47.26 -9.72
CA ILE A 487 9.30 48.66 -9.28
C ILE A 487 10.76 49.08 -9.31
N LEU A 488 11.67 48.24 -8.77
CA LEU A 488 13.11 48.53 -8.77
C LEU A 488 13.66 48.66 -10.21
N VAL A 489 13.33 47.70 -11.09
CA VAL A 489 13.78 47.79 -12.50
C VAL A 489 13.23 49.02 -13.17
N ARG A 490 11.97 49.35 -13.00
CA ARG A 490 11.35 50.57 -13.55
C ARG A 490 12.05 51.83 -13.06
N LYS A 491 12.30 51.96 -11.73
CA LYS A 491 12.96 53.15 -11.14
C LYS A 491 14.42 53.26 -11.48
N LEU A 492 15.13 52.18 -11.69
CA LEU A 492 16.56 52.17 -12.03
C LEU A 492 16.82 52.39 -13.54
N SER A 493 15.80 52.09 -14.40
CA SER A 493 15.86 52.28 -15.84
C SER A 493 15.38 53.69 -16.28
N ALA A 494 14.73 54.42 -15.38
CA ALA A 494 14.36 55.82 -15.56
C ALA A 494 15.55 56.76 -15.19
#